data_216aebbca874d7eb030dba3d38c7146d
#
_entry.id   216aebbca874d7eb030dba3d38c7146d
#
_cell.length_a   1.000
_cell.length_b   1.000
_cell.length_c   1.000
_cell.angle_alpha   90.00
_cell.angle_beta   90.00
_cell.angle_gamma   90.00
#
_symmetry.space_group_name_H-M   'P 1'
#
loop_
_entity.id
_entity.type
_entity.pdbx_description
1 polymer ?
#
loop_
_entity_poly.entity_id
_entity_poly.type
_entity_poly.pdbx_seq_one_letter_code
_entity_poly.pdbx_strand_id
1 'polypeptide(L)'
;MRRKSIAALLAAVLLTGCGNAIGENTSLTPLTTTTTTAAETTTTVTSAEPETTTTTTPPAETTTTTTALPEGIIPSYGEWASNNIIIADRYEGDKIRALLPFYSTDSIGVMYAEVINDYKEMVGEDVNVYNLSAPLASAFYMPESMSDAYDDENAAIENIGLALDEEIPNINMVPVLSNHLAEYIYSRTDHHWQPLGAYYSAQEFCRAAGVPFADLSDYEECRIENFCGTMYTFSGYIPELKQYPDTFIYYKPTNEYTTKYYDEAFTSSWEGDLILDWVSGENCYSAFMGGDRNIAEITTDVGNGRCCVLIKDSYGNAMVPFLVGSFEKIYVVDFRHIEIGMEEFFQKVGATDILFGMSVSSGYTPGQIELIKGMMR
;
A
#
# COMPACT_ATOMS: atom_id res chain seq x y z
N MET A 1 28.49 9.35 25.00
CA MET A 1 28.42 8.01 24.39
C MET A 1 27.82 7.01 25.39
N ARG A 2 26.52 6.88 25.50
CA ARG A 2 25.77 5.79 26.20
C ARG A 2 24.31 6.22 26.41
N ARG A 3 23.49 6.21 25.31
CA ARG A 3 22.01 6.34 25.40
C ARG A 3 21.28 5.80 24.17
N LYS A 4 21.91 4.96 23.30
CA LYS A 4 21.29 4.47 22.04
C LYS A 4 20.70 3.05 22.10
N SER A 5 20.69 2.35 23.25
CA SER A 5 20.38 0.89 23.24
C SER A 5 19.01 0.48 23.80
N ILE A 6 18.09 1.40 24.12
CA ILE A 6 16.80 1.03 24.76
C ILE A 6 15.58 1.30 23.87
N ALA A 7 15.69 2.10 22.84
CA ALA A 7 14.52 2.50 22.01
C ALA A 7 14.04 1.44 20.98
N ALA A 8 14.90 0.52 20.56
CA ALA A 8 14.58 -0.42 19.49
C ALA A 8 13.54 -1.53 19.86
N LEU A 9 13.25 -1.75 21.12
CA LEU A 9 12.40 -2.86 21.56
C LEU A 9 10.90 -2.53 21.66
N LEU A 10 10.48 -1.26 21.63
CA LEU A 10 9.07 -0.86 21.81
C LEU A 10 8.29 -0.62 20.52
N ALA A 11 8.96 -0.36 19.39
CA ALA A 11 8.27 -0.10 18.11
C ALA A 11 7.58 -1.35 17.51
N ALA A 12 8.08 -2.55 17.83
CA ALA A 12 7.55 -3.80 17.27
C ALA A 12 6.15 -4.19 17.79
N VAL A 13 5.69 -3.61 18.90
CA VAL A 13 4.41 -4.00 19.54
C VAL A 13 3.21 -3.25 18.95
N LEU A 14 3.41 -2.11 18.28
CA LEU A 14 2.32 -1.24 17.85
C LEU A 14 1.71 -1.60 16.49
N LEU A 15 2.36 -2.41 15.66
CA LEU A 15 1.87 -2.77 14.32
C LEU A 15 0.99 -4.04 14.26
N THR A 16 0.70 -4.68 15.40
CA THR A 16 -0.11 -5.91 15.43
C THR A 16 -1.61 -5.68 15.69
N GLY A 17 -2.07 -4.45 15.75
CA GLY A 17 -3.36 -4.07 16.32
C GLY A 17 -4.51 -3.69 15.38
N CYS A 18 -4.55 -4.12 14.11
CA CYS A 18 -5.72 -3.93 13.25
C CYS A 18 -6.43 -5.26 12.94
N GLY A 19 -6.82 -6.00 13.95
CA GLY A 19 -7.56 -7.24 13.72
C GLY A 19 -8.24 -7.74 14.97
N ASN A 20 -9.40 -7.19 15.30
CA ASN A 20 -10.47 -7.91 16.02
C ASN A 20 -11.61 -6.96 16.35
N ALA A 21 -12.63 -6.92 15.52
CA ALA A 21 -14.03 -6.70 15.92
C ALA A 21 -14.96 -6.90 14.71
N ILE A 22 -15.18 -8.13 14.30
CA ILE A 22 -16.42 -8.47 13.60
C ILE A 22 -16.97 -9.68 14.33
N GLY A 23 -18.02 -9.42 15.12
CA GLY A 23 -18.82 -10.44 15.80
C GLY A 23 -19.62 -11.26 14.78
N GLU A 24 -19.77 -12.53 15.12
CA GLU A 24 -20.50 -13.53 14.36
C GLU A 24 -21.99 -13.19 14.14
N ASN A 25 -22.46 -13.66 12.97
CA ASN A 25 -23.85 -14.00 12.62
C ASN A 25 -24.89 -12.90 12.40
N THR A 26 -25.22 -12.72 11.10
CA THR A 26 -26.64 -12.71 10.69
C THR A 26 -26.79 -13.26 9.27
N SER A 27 -27.56 -14.34 9.17
CA SER A 27 -28.09 -14.98 7.98
C SER A 27 -28.94 -14.00 7.15
N LEU A 28 -28.61 -13.77 5.88
CA LEU A 28 -29.43 -13.04 4.93
C LEU A 28 -30.00 -13.95 3.86
N THR A 29 -31.31 -13.92 3.75
CA THR A 29 -32.14 -14.59 2.75
C THR A 29 -32.03 -13.89 1.39
N PRO A 30 -32.02 -14.60 0.24
CA PRO A 30 -31.84 -13.97 -1.07
C PRO A 30 -33.09 -13.23 -1.55
N LEU A 31 -32.88 -12.03 -2.09
CA LEU A 31 -33.91 -11.26 -2.77
C LEU A 31 -33.87 -11.55 -4.28
N THR A 32 -35.01 -11.93 -4.85
CA THR A 32 -35.20 -12.28 -6.24
C THR A 32 -35.22 -11.04 -7.13
N THR A 33 -34.35 -10.95 -8.12
CA THR A 33 -34.35 -9.86 -9.10
C THR A 33 -35.00 -10.29 -10.41
N THR A 34 -35.93 -9.49 -10.89
CA THR A 34 -36.69 -9.68 -12.13
C THR A 34 -35.95 -9.10 -13.32
N THR A 35 -35.68 -9.91 -14.33
CA THR A 35 -34.99 -9.54 -15.57
C THR A 35 -35.96 -8.83 -16.53
N THR A 36 -35.58 -7.66 -17.07
CA THR A 36 -36.28 -7.03 -18.20
C THR A 36 -35.31 -6.96 -19.40
N THR A 37 -35.70 -7.63 -20.49
CA THR A 37 -34.99 -7.72 -21.75
C THR A 37 -35.26 -6.45 -22.61
N ALA A 38 -34.26 -5.83 -23.20
CA ALA A 38 -34.43 -4.83 -24.25
C ALA A 38 -33.54 -5.17 -25.46
N ALA A 39 -34.10 -4.90 -26.65
CA ALA A 39 -33.75 -5.44 -27.95
C ALA A 39 -32.51 -4.84 -28.62
N GLU A 40 -31.88 -5.68 -29.46
CA GLU A 40 -30.74 -5.39 -30.34
C GLU A 40 -31.07 -4.39 -31.47
N THR A 41 -30.12 -3.53 -31.80
CA THR A 41 -30.09 -2.84 -33.12
C THR A 41 -28.67 -2.98 -33.71
N THR A 42 -28.60 -3.75 -34.79
CA THR A 42 -27.40 -4.02 -35.57
C THR A 42 -27.13 -2.87 -36.53
N THR A 43 -25.93 -2.28 -36.50
CA THR A 43 -25.47 -1.40 -37.56
C THR A 43 -24.11 -1.88 -38.08
N THR A 44 -24.08 -2.27 -39.35
CA THR A 44 -22.90 -2.73 -40.10
C THR A 44 -22.12 -1.52 -40.60
N VAL A 45 -20.84 -1.42 -40.30
CA VAL A 45 -19.92 -0.46 -40.95
C VAL A 45 -18.68 -1.19 -41.51
N THR A 46 -18.43 -0.93 -42.77
CA THR A 46 -17.45 -1.54 -43.66
C THR A 46 -16.02 -1.05 -43.34
N SER A 47 -15.07 -1.99 -43.34
CA SER A 47 -13.62 -1.83 -43.16
C SER A 47 -12.98 -0.95 -44.23
N ALA A 48 -12.07 -0.08 -43.81
CA ALA A 48 -10.96 0.43 -44.61
C ALA A 48 -9.69 0.39 -43.74
N GLU A 49 -8.69 -0.30 -44.23
CA GLU A 49 -7.37 -0.50 -43.67
C GLU A 49 -6.52 0.78 -43.82
N PRO A 50 -5.75 1.23 -42.84
CA PRO A 50 -4.66 2.17 -43.04
C PRO A 50 -3.29 1.56 -42.73
N GLU A 51 -2.37 1.83 -43.64
CA GLU A 51 -0.96 1.46 -43.64
C GLU A 51 -0.23 1.93 -42.37
N THR A 52 0.56 1.01 -41.79
CA THR A 52 1.38 1.22 -40.59
C THR A 52 2.66 1.98 -40.96
N THR A 53 2.79 3.22 -40.50
CA THR A 53 4.07 3.94 -40.49
C THR A 53 4.61 3.91 -39.04
N THR A 54 5.63 3.10 -38.80
CA THR A 54 6.31 3.00 -37.51
C THR A 54 7.23 4.21 -37.32
N THR A 55 6.82 5.17 -36.51
CA THR A 55 7.69 6.26 -36.06
C THR A 55 8.13 5.94 -34.62
N THR A 56 9.38 5.53 -34.47
CA THR A 56 10.03 5.37 -33.14
C THR A 56 10.33 6.75 -32.57
N THR A 57 9.57 7.16 -31.56
CA THR A 57 9.87 8.33 -30.74
C THR A 57 10.82 7.91 -29.60
N PRO A 58 11.94 8.63 -29.37
CA PRO A 58 12.81 8.36 -28.21
C PRO A 58 12.06 8.60 -26.91
N PRO A 59 12.43 7.93 -25.81
CA PRO A 59 11.84 8.19 -24.50
C PRO A 59 12.03 9.65 -24.10
N ALA A 60 10.98 10.31 -23.67
CA ALA A 60 11.04 11.65 -23.13
C ALA A 60 11.87 11.64 -21.84
N GLU A 61 12.94 12.43 -21.80
CA GLU A 61 13.66 12.73 -20.57
C GLU A 61 12.67 13.43 -19.61
N THR A 62 12.32 12.76 -18.51
CA THR A 62 11.52 13.34 -17.45
C THR A 62 12.38 14.35 -16.71
N THR A 63 12.27 15.61 -17.07
CA THR A 63 12.87 16.72 -16.29
C THR A 63 12.04 16.86 -15.02
N THR A 64 12.55 16.32 -13.91
CA THR A 64 11.95 16.49 -12.58
C THR A 64 12.09 17.96 -12.19
N THR A 65 11.07 18.75 -12.42
CA THR A 65 11.00 20.12 -11.90
C THR A 65 10.56 20.00 -10.44
N THR A 66 11.52 20.08 -9.52
CA THR A 66 11.23 20.15 -8.09
C THR A 66 10.46 21.44 -7.83
N THR A 67 9.15 21.34 -7.68
CA THR A 67 8.31 22.44 -7.27
C THR A 67 8.61 22.70 -5.80
N ALA A 68 8.99 23.94 -5.43
CA ALA A 68 9.18 24.29 -4.03
C ALA A 68 7.89 24.02 -3.26
N LEU A 69 8.00 23.33 -2.11
CA LEU A 69 6.87 23.04 -1.25
C LEU A 69 6.15 24.34 -0.85
N PRO A 70 4.82 24.34 -0.79
CA PRO A 70 4.08 25.46 -0.21
C PRO A 70 4.57 25.75 1.20
N GLU A 71 4.71 27.04 1.55
CA GLU A 71 5.13 27.48 2.87
C GLU A 71 4.18 26.93 3.95
N GLY A 72 4.75 26.30 5.01
CA GLY A 72 3.96 25.78 6.14
C GLY A 72 3.51 24.31 6.03
N ILE A 73 3.90 23.57 4.99
CA ILE A 73 3.59 22.11 4.90
C ILE A 73 4.37 21.32 5.97
N ILE A 74 5.64 21.67 6.20
CA ILE A 74 6.45 21.04 7.24
C ILE A 74 6.29 21.85 8.52
N PRO A 75 5.80 21.23 9.62
CA PRO A 75 5.68 21.92 10.90
C PRO A 75 7.05 22.35 11.44
N SER A 76 7.11 23.52 12.08
CA SER A 76 8.37 24.01 12.67
C SER A 76 8.65 23.37 14.04
N TYR A 77 7.61 22.96 14.77
CA TYR A 77 7.71 22.45 16.13
C TYR A 77 6.98 21.13 16.31
N GLY A 78 7.54 20.26 17.15
CA GLY A 78 6.92 19.02 17.60
C GLY A 78 7.29 18.66 19.03
N GLU A 79 6.50 17.80 19.61
CA GLU A 79 6.71 17.29 20.98
C GLU A 79 6.40 15.79 21.07
N TRP A 80 7.05 15.14 22.03
CA TRP A 80 6.76 13.75 22.33
C TRP A 80 5.43 13.59 23.07
N ALA A 81 4.61 12.69 22.57
CA ALA A 81 3.42 12.18 23.26
C ALA A 81 3.68 10.79 23.85
N SER A 82 2.62 10.13 24.34
CA SER A 82 2.70 8.76 24.83
C SER A 82 3.11 7.78 23.72
N ASN A 83 3.68 6.64 24.11
CA ASN A 83 4.00 5.51 23.24
C ASN A 83 4.93 5.86 22.05
N ASN A 84 5.87 6.76 22.28
CA ASN A 84 6.85 7.17 21.26
C ASN A 84 6.22 7.81 20.00
N ILE A 85 5.08 8.49 20.17
CA ILE A 85 4.43 9.27 19.13
C ILE A 85 4.93 10.71 19.19
N ILE A 86 5.13 11.33 18.03
CA ILE A 86 5.43 12.76 17.91
C ILE A 86 4.14 13.48 17.47
N ILE A 87 3.79 14.53 18.20
CA ILE A 87 2.74 15.46 17.78
C ILE A 87 3.42 16.63 17.09
N ALA A 88 3.15 16.77 15.82
CA ALA A 88 3.59 17.91 15.04
C ALA A 88 2.74 19.14 15.33
N ASP A 89 3.37 20.31 15.23
CA ASP A 89 2.77 21.62 15.39
C ASP A 89 1.45 21.75 14.59
N ARG A 90 0.67 22.77 14.93
CA ARG A 90 -0.63 23.02 14.33
C ARG A 90 -0.52 23.14 12.82
N TYR A 91 -1.33 22.38 12.13
CA TYR A 91 -1.37 22.29 10.70
C TYR A 91 -2.73 22.78 10.22
N GLU A 92 -2.76 23.69 9.24
CA GLU A 92 -3.99 24.32 8.77
C GLU A 92 -4.90 24.85 9.92
N GLY A 93 -4.40 25.81 10.68
CA GLY A 93 -5.11 26.38 11.82
C GLY A 93 -4.83 25.60 13.12
N ASP A 94 -5.87 25.01 13.74
CA ASP A 94 -5.74 24.28 15.01
C ASP A 94 -5.55 22.77 14.85
N LYS A 95 -5.42 22.26 13.61
CA LYS A 95 -5.22 20.85 13.35
C LYS A 95 -3.78 20.45 13.64
N ILE A 96 -3.62 19.33 14.30
CA ILE A 96 -2.32 18.69 14.57
C ILE A 96 -2.18 17.40 13.76
N ARG A 97 -0.95 16.92 13.62
CA ARG A 97 -0.59 15.64 13.02
C ARG A 97 0.13 14.78 14.06
N ALA A 98 -0.22 13.51 14.15
CA ALA A 98 0.54 12.55 14.93
C ALA A 98 1.42 11.72 14.00
N LEU A 99 2.69 11.48 14.40
CA LEU A 99 3.70 10.83 13.58
C LEU A 99 4.34 9.67 14.36
N LEU A 100 4.62 8.59 13.64
CA LEU A 100 5.49 7.51 14.08
C LEU A 100 6.92 7.85 13.62
N PRO A 101 7.90 7.98 14.53
CA PRO A 101 9.28 8.12 14.13
C PRO A 101 9.81 6.80 13.56
N PHE A 102 10.63 6.90 12.52
CA PHE A 102 11.31 5.75 11.91
C PHE A 102 12.72 5.59 12.49
N TYR A 103 13.13 4.34 12.68
CA TYR A 103 14.49 4.00 13.11
C TYR A 103 15.04 2.86 12.26
N SER A 104 16.29 2.99 11.85
CA SER A 104 16.96 2.06 10.98
C SER A 104 18.31 1.60 11.52
N THR A 105 18.78 0.49 10.98
CA THR A 105 20.17 0.03 11.09
C THR A 105 20.51 -0.65 9.78
N ASP A 106 21.57 -0.22 9.13
CA ASP A 106 21.93 -0.68 7.78
C ASP A 106 21.93 -2.21 7.62
N SER A 107 22.46 -2.94 8.63
CA SER A 107 22.49 -4.39 8.60
C SER A 107 21.10 -5.04 8.60
N ILE A 108 20.08 -4.37 9.11
CA ILE A 108 18.69 -4.90 9.09
C ILE A 108 18.10 -4.73 7.68
N GLY A 109 18.33 -3.58 7.03
CA GLY A 109 17.94 -3.38 5.62
C GLY A 109 18.59 -4.39 4.68
N VAL A 110 19.89 -4.71 4.92
CA VAL A 110 20.59 -5.76 4.18
C VAL A 110 19.96 -7.14 4.41
N MET A 111 19.62 -7.50 5.66
CA MET A 111 18.92 -8.76 5.96
C MET A 111 17.57 -8.88 5.23
N TYR A 112 16.84 -7.77 5.11
CA TYR A 112 15.59 -7.75 4.36
C TYR A 112 15.82 -7.97 2.86
N ALA A 113 16.80 -7.27 2.28
CA ALA A 113 17.17 -7.44 0.88
C ALA A 113 17.62 -8.88 0.57
N GLU A 114 18.43 -9.51 1.45
CA GLU A 114 18.83 -10.90 1.32
C GLU A 114 17.63 -11.86 1.25
N VAL A 115 16.58 -11.61 2.06
CA VAL A 115 15.35 -12.42 1.99
C VAL A 115 14.63 -12.24 0.65
N ILE A 116 14.57 -11.03 0.08
CA ILE A 116 13.96 -10.81 -1.24
C ILE A 116 14.79 -11.48 -2.35
N ASN A 117 16.13 -11.44 -2.27
CA ASN A 117 17.03 -12.15 -3.18
C ASN A 117 16.78 -13.66 -3.12
N ASP A 118 16.66 -14.24 -1.91
CA ASP A 118 16.30 -15.66 -1.70
C ASP A 118 14.95 -16.00 -2.40
N TYR A 119 13.94 -15.10 -2.36
CA TYR A 119 12.68 -15.29 -3.10
C TYR A 119 12.89 -15.27 -4.61
N LYS A 120 13.73 -14.36 -5.13
CA LYS A 120 14.04 -14.31 -6.56
C LYS A 120 14.77 -15.58 -7.01
N GLU A 121 15.73 -16.07 -6.24
CA GLU A 121 16.40 -17.35 -6.51
C GLU A 121 15.39 -18.52 -6.53
N MET A 122 14.45 -18.56 -5.58
CA MET A 122 13.41 -19.59 -5.46
C MET A 122 12.49 -19.64 -6.68
N VAL A 123 12.08 -18.49 -7.22
CA VAL A 123 11.10 -18.43 -8.33
C VAL A 123 11.76 -18.45 -9.72
N GLY A 124 13.07 -18.21 -9.82
CA GLY A 124 13.84 -18.27 -11.06
C GLY A 124 13.64 -17.09 -11.99
N GLU A 125 14.15 -17.22 -13.23
CA GLU A 125 14.21 -16.11 -14.21
C GLU A 125 12.85 -15.71 -14.78
N ASP A 126 11.89 -16.65 -14.84
CA ASP A 126 10.58 -16.45 -15.50
C ASP A 126 9.60 -15.60 -14.66
N VAL A 127 9.89 -15.34 -13.41
CA VAL A 127 9.04 -14.55 -12.50
C VAL A 127 9.76 -13.27 -12.09
N ASN A 128 9.11 -12.13 -12.32
CA ASN A 128 9.64 -10.83 -11.90
C ASN A 128 9.40 -10.61 -10.40
N VAL A 129 10.41 -10.07 -9.72
CA VAL A 129 10.33 -9.71 -8.31
C VAL A 129 10.63 -8.22 -8.16
N TYR A 130 9.85 -7.54 -7.33
CA TYR A 130 9.96 -6.09 -7.09
C TYR A 130 9.92 -5.81 -5.60
N ASN A 131 10.70 -4.83 -5.16
CA ASN A 131 10.59 -4.25 -3.84
C ASN A 131 10.02 -2.83 -3.93
N LEU A 132 8.95 -2.54 -3.19
CA LEU A 132 8.39 -1.21 -3.01
C LEU A 132 8.30 -0.91 -1.53
N SER A 133 9.10 0.02 -1.06
CA SER A 133 9.06 0.49 0.32
C SER A 133 8.27 1.80 0.41
N ALA A 134 7.10 1.73 1.05
CA ALA A 134 6.28 2.88 1.34
C ALA A 134 6.85 3.63 2.55
N PRO A 135 7.24 4.91 2.42
CA PRO A 135 7.68 5.71 3.55
C PRO A 135 6.53 6.00 4.51
N LEU A 136 6.88 6.32 5.75
CA LEU A 136 5.91 6.80 6.73
C LEU A 136 5.64 8.30 6.53
N ALA A 137 4.59 8.82 7.17
CA ALA A 137 4.34 10.26 7.19
C ALA A 137 5.51 11.06 7.78
N SER A 138 6.32 10.46 8.64
CA SER A 138 7.53 11.05 9.24
C SER A 138 8.58 11.46 8.22
N ALA A 139 8.71 10.76 7.11
CA ALA A 139 9.63 11.13 6.04
C ALA A 139 9.38 12.54 5.47
N PHE A 140 8.14 13.04 5.58
CA PHE A 140 7.71 14.28 4.93
C PHE A 140 7.27 15.37 5.88
N TYR A 141 6.71 15.00 7.02
CA TYR A 141 6.02 15.92 7.93
C TYR A 141 6.66 15.99 9.31
N MET A 142 7.89 15.46 9.46
CA MET A 142 8.61 15.57 10.72
C MET A 142 8.95 17.05 11.01
N PRO A 143 8.60 17.57 12.20
CA PRO A 143 8.92 18.93 12.56
C PRO A 143 10.43 19.20 12.58
N GLU A 144 10.84 20.39 12.13
CA GLU A 144 12.25 20.79 12.12
C GLU A 144 12.92 20.64 13.50
N SER A 145 12.18 20.97 14.58
CA SER A 145 12.64 20.83 15.97
C SER A 145 12.90 19.37 16.40
N MET A 146 12.45 18.41 15.61
CA MET A 146 12.52 16.96 15.90
C MET A 146 13.40 16.22 14.89
N SER A 147 14.19 16.93 14.08
CA SER A 147 15.02 16.34 13.02
C SER A 147 16.01 15.27 13.50
N ASP A 148 16.46 15.35 14.77
CA ASP A 148 17.36 14.35 15.37
C ASP A 148 16.62 13.16 16.02
N ALA A 149 15.29 13.14 15.93
CA ALA A 149 14.44 12.17 16.63
C ALA A 149 14.11 10.91 15.79
N TYR A 150 14.52 10.87 14.53
CA TYR A 150 14.24 9.79 13.59
C TYR A 150 15.38 9.61 12.60
N ASP A 151 15.41 8.48 11.90
CA ASP A 151 16.40 8.22 10.86
C ASP A 151 15.83 8.56 9.47
N ASP A 152 16.72 8.81 8.50
CA ASP A 152 16.36 9.14 7.12
C ASP A 152 15.79 7.91 6.39
N GLU A 153 14.50 7.94 6.08
CA GLU A 153 13.80 6.84 5.38
C GLU A 153 14.29 6.69 3.93
N ASN A 154 14.66 7.80 3.26
CA ASN A 154 15.21 7.72 1.91
C ASN A 154 16.54 6.95 1.90
N ALA A 155 17.45 7.30 2.80
CA ALA A 155 18.73 6.61 2.93
C ALA A 155 18.55 5.13 3.32
N ALA A 156 17.56 4.83 4.16
CA ALA A 156 17.23 3.46 4.53
C ALA A 156 16.71 2.64 3.32
N ILE A 157 15.80 3.19 2.52
CA ILE A 157 15.30 2.52 1.33
C ILE A 157 16.40 2.34 0.28
N GLU A 158 17.28 3.32 0.12
CA GLU A 158 18.46 3.20 -0.75
C GLU A 158 19.41 2.09 -0.27
N ASN A 159 19.60 1.95 1.06
CA ASN A 159 20.40 0.87 1.63
C ASN A 159 19.85 -0.52 1.31
N ILE A 160 18.52 -0.71 1.34
CA ILE A 160 17.88 -1.94 0.85
C ILE A 160 18.23 -2.15 -0.62
N GLY A 161 18.05 -1.14 -1.46
CA GLY A 161 18.31 -1.23 -2.91
C GLY A 161 19.74 -1.59 -3.27
N LEU A 162 20.71 -1.14 -2.48
CA LEU A 162 22.12 -1.48 -2.68
C LEU A 162 22.46 -2.95 -2.38
N ALA A 163 21.62 -3.63 -1.61
CA ALA A 163 21.80 -5.03 -1.23
C ALA A 163 20.89 -5.99 -2.02
N LEU A 164 19.93 -5.48 -2.79
CA LEU A 164 19.13 -6.28 -3.71
C LEU A 164 19.95 -6.69 -4.93
N ASP A 165 19.64 -7.85 -5.49
CA ASP A 165 20.17 -8.30 -6.77
C ASP A 165 19.79 -7.32 -7.89
N GLU A 166 20.70 -7.14 -8.88
CA GLU A 166 20.58 -6.10 -9.92
C GLU A 166 19.29 -6.23 -10.75
N GLU A 167 18.72 -7.41 -10.83
CA GLU A 167 17.47 -7.67 -11.56
C GLU A 167 16.19 -7.35 -10.76
N ILE A 168 16.29 -6.99 -9.47
CA ILE A 168 15.16 -6.67 -8.61
C ILE A 168 15.01 -5.14 -8.48
N PRO A 169 14.02 -4.52 -9.15
CA PRO A 169 13.79 -3.09 -9.00
C PRO A 169 13.44 -2.71 -7.56
N ASN A 170 14.20 -1.76 -7.00
CA ASN A 170 13.89 -1.12 -5.73
C ASN A 170 13.11 0.17 -5.98
N ILE A 171 11.81 0.16 -5.74
CA ILE A 171 10.91 1.30 -5.95
C ILE A 171 10.90 2.16 -4.69
N ASN A 172 11.73 3.20 -4.68
CA ASN A 172 11.80 4.16 -3.57
C ASN A 172 10.72 5.24 -3.74
N MET A 173 9.75 5.24 -2.82
CA MET A 173 8.62 6.17 -2.91
C MET A 173 8.89 7.54 -2.27
N VAL A 174 9.99 7.77 -1.56
CA VAL A 174 10.30 9.07 -0.95
C VAL A 174 10.41 10.17 -2.01
N PRO A 175 11.25 10.06 -3.07
CA PRO A 175 11.35 11.12 -4.08
C PRO A 175 10.05 11.31 -4.88
N VAL A 176 9.26 10.27 -5.07
CA VAL A 176 7.99 10.36 -5.79
C VAL A 176 6.97 11.14 -4.97
N LEU A 177 6.70 10.70 -3.75
CA LEU A 177 5.69 11.33 -2.88
C LEU A 177 6.09 12.73 -2.43
N SER A 178 7.38 13.06 -2.39
CA SER A 178 7.86 14.43 -2.14
C SER A 178 7.30 15.46 -3.14
N ASN A 179 6.97 15.05 -4.35
CA ASN A 179 6.38 15.95 -5.35
C ASN A 179 4.87 16.18 -5.15
N HIS A 180 4.25 15.42 -4.25
CA HIS A 180 2.79 15.43 -4.00
C HIS A 180 2.41 15.92 -2.61
N LEU A 181 3.32 16.53 -1.86
CA LEU A 181 3.08 17.00 -0.48
C LEU A 181 2.04 18.14 -0.38
N ALA A 182 1.73 18.82 -1.49
CA ALA A 182 0.63 19.78 -1.54
C ALA A 182 -0.76 19.09 -1.61
N GLU A 183 -0.77 17.79 -1.85
CA GLU A 183 -1.97 16.97 -1.92
C GLU A 183 -2.15 16.21 -0.61
N TYR A 184 -3.37 15.68 -0.37
CA TYR A 184 -3.66 14.96 0.86
C TYR A 184 -3.28 13.49 0.74
N ILE A 185 -1.97 13.21 0.78
CA ILE A 185 -1.40 11.87 0.58
C ILE A 185 -1.13 11.09 1.88
N TYR A 186 -1.23 11.73 3.05
CA TYR A 186 -1.13 11.08 4.37
C TYR A 186 -2.19 11.59 5.33
N SER A 187 -2.78 10.67 6.07
CA SER A 187 -3.68 10.99 7.19
C SER A 187 -2.93 11.72 8.31
N ARG A 188 -3.61 12.59 9.04
CA ARG A 188 -3.06 13.24 10.25
C ARG A 188 -3.33 12.43 11.51
N THR A 189 -4.45 11.71 11.51
CA THR A 189 -4.98 10.96 12.66
C THR A 189 -4.77 9.45 12.54
N ASP A 190 -4.21 8.97 11.42
CA ASP A 190 -3.92 7.57 11.17
C ASP A 190 -2.46 7.38 10.74
N HIS A 191 -1.90 6.19 11.00
CA HIS A 191 -0.52 5.89 10.65
C HIS A 191 -0.30 5.54 9.18
N HIS A 192 -1.37 5.30 8.43
CA HIS A 192 -1.28 4.99 7.01
C HIS A 192 -1.26 6.25 6.14
N TRP A 193 -0.82 6.07 4.92
CA TRP A 193 -1.11 7.04 3.87
C TRP A 193 -2.61 7.15 3.58
N GLN A 194 -3.02 8.23 2.90
CA GLN A 194 -4.29 8.26 2.21
C GLN A 194 -4.19 7.43 0.92
N PRO A 195 -5.30 6.89 0.40
CA PRO A 195 -5.31 6.13 -0.84
C PRO A 195 -4.67 6.84 -2.04
N LEU A 196 -4.65 8.18 -2.06
CA LEU A 196 -3.93 8.94 -3.09
C LEU A 196 -2.42 8.70 -3.06
N GLY A 197 -1.81 8.54 -1.88
CA GLY A 197 -0.40 8.13 -1.76
C GLY A 197 -0.16 6.72 -2.31
N ALA A 198 -1.10 5.80 -2.04
CA ALA A 198 -1.07 4.45 -2.59
C ALA A 198 -1.27 4.42 -4.12
N TYR A 199 -2.07 5.34 -4.69
CA TYR A 199 -2.23 5.53 -6.14
C TYR A 199 -0.88 5.80 -6.82
N TYR A 200 -0.12 6.80 -6.33
CA TYR A 200 1.20 7.10 -6.89
C TYR A 200 2.17 5.92 -6.74
N SER A 201 2.06 5.17 -5.66
CA SER A 201 2.90 3.99 -5.43
C SER A 201 2.56 2.84 -6.38
N ALA A 202 1.27 2.60 -6.62
CA ALA A 202 0.81 1.63 -7.61
C ALA A 202 1.21 2.04 -9.05
N GLN A 203 1.17 3.35 -9.36
CA GLN A 203 1.61 3.88 -10.66
C GLN A 203 3.10 3.58 -10.91
N GLU A 204 3.97 3.84 -9.93
CA GLU A 204 5.40 3.56 -10.06
C GLU A 204 5.69 2.07 -10.17
N PHE A 205 4.97 1.23 -9.41
CA PHE A 205 5.07 -0.21 -9.56
C PHE A 205 4.65 -0.67 -10.97
N CYS A 206 3.50 -0.23 -11.47
CA CYS A 206 3.02 -0.59 -12.80
C CYS A 206 3.98 -0.11 -13.89
N ARG A 207 4.59 1.07 -13.73
CA ARG A 207 5.64 1.57 -14.62
C ARG A 207 6.87 0.64 -14.62
N ALA A 208 7.33 0.20 -13.44
CA ALA A 208 8.46 -0.74 -13.33
C ALA A 208 8.13 -2.12 -13.91
N ALA A 209 6.90 -2.59 -13.71
CA ALA A 209 6.41 -3.87 -14.25
C ALA A 209 6.09 -3.82 -15.76
N GLY A 210 6.04 -2.62 -16.36
CA GLY A 210 5.72 -2.45 -17.78
C GLY A 210 4.27 -2.84 -18.11
N VAL A 211 3.34 -2.63 -17.20
CA VAL A 211 1.90 -2.90 -17.35
C VAL A 211 1.10 -1.61 -17.50
N PRO A 212 -0.10 -1.62 -18.09
CA PRO A 212 -0.97 -0.46 -18.14
C PRO A 212 -1.30 0.06 -16.73
N PHE A 213 -1.59 1.36 -16.63
CA PHE A 213 -2.08 1.98 -15.41
C PHE A 213 -3.17 2.99 -15.74
N ALA A 214 -4.26 2.99 -15.01
CA ALA A 214 -5.40 3.87 -15.24
C ALA A 214 -5.19 5.25 -14.61
N ASP A 215 -5.66 6.30 -15.27
CA ASP A 215 -5.66 7.66 -14.71
C ASP A 215 -6.61 7.75 -13.52
N LEU A 216 -6.30 8.61 -12.54
CA LEU A 216 -7.14 8.77 -11.33
C LEU A 216 -8.59 9.17 -11.67
N SER A 217 -8.80 9.87 -12.78
CA SER A 217 -10.12 10.25 -13.30
C SER A 217 -10.98 9.06 -13.77
N ASP A 218 -10.39 7.88 -13.95
CA ASP A 218 -11.10 6.65 -14.33
C ASP A 218 -11.67 5.90 -13.11
N TYR A 219 -11.44 6.41 -11.91
CA TYR A 219 -11.95 5.86 -10.66
C TYR A 219 -13.13 6.68 -10.12
N GLU A 220 -14.03 6.03 -9.39
CA GLU A 220 -15.06 6.71 -8.60
C GLU A 220 -14.47 7.17 -7.26
N GLU A 221 -14.34 8.48 -7.04
CA GLU A 221 -13.91 9.04 -5.76
C GLU A 221 -15.03 8.95 -4.73
N CYS A 222 -14.72 8.35 -3.59
CA CYS A 222 -15.61 8.18 -2.44
C CYS A 222 -15.00 8.81 -1.20
N ARG A 223 -15.85 9.30 -0.27
CA ARG A 223 -15.42 10.01 0.93
C ARG A 223 -16.16 9.51 2.16
N ILE A 224 -15.41 9.35 3.25
CA ILE A 224 -15.95 9.10 4.59
C ILE A 224 -15.49 10.22 5.50
N GLU A 225 -16.43 11.01 5.96
CA GLU A 225 -16.14 12.15 6.85
C GLU A 225 -15.95 11.67 8.30
N ASN A 226 -15.26 12.51 9.08
CA ASN A 226 -15.01 12.29 10.50
C ASN A 226 -14.15 11.03 10.81
N PHE A 227 -13.21 10.75 9.96
CA PHE A 227 -12.22 9.70 10.18
C PHE A 227 -11.21 10.11 11.27
N CYS A 228 -11.17 9.38 12.35
CA CYS A 228 -10.15 9.51 13.38
C CYS A 228 -9.50 8.14 13.57
N GLY A 229 -8.32 7.97 12.99
CA GLY A 229 -7.64 6.69 12.90
C GLY A 229 -6.82 6.33 14.14
N THR A 230 -5.95 5.37 13.95
CA THR A 230 -5.19 4.69 15.03
C THR A 230 -4.23 5.60 15.78
N MET A 231 -3.78 6.71 15.19
CA MET A 231 -2.87 7.65 15.88
C MET A 231 -3.54 8.31 17.10
N TYR A 232 -4.87 8.39 17.13
CA TYR A 232 -5.59 8.85 18.33
C TYR A 232 -5.35 7.92 19.53
N THR A 233 -5.47 6.60 19.32
CA THR A 233 -5.22 5.60 20.38
C THR A 233 -3.74 5.47 20.68
N PHE A 234 -2.88 5.48 19.67
CA PHE A 234 -1.42 5.36 19.81
C PHE A 234 -0.82 6.52 20.60
N SER A 235 -1.31 7.73 20.40
CA SER A 235 -0.84 8.92 21.12
C SER A 235 -1.32 9.00 22.60
N GLY A 236 -2.14 8.05 23.05
CA GLY A 236 -2.76 8.08 24.37
C GLY A 236 -4.02 8.95 24.43
N TYR A 237 -4.77 8.98 23.33
CA TYR A 237 -6.07 9.66 23.21
C TYR A 237 -5.97 11.20 23.26
N ILE A 238 -5.03 11.79 22.51
CA ILE A 238 -4.90 13.25 22.42
C ILE A 238 -6.19 13.85 21.83
N PRO A 239 -6.92 14.73 22.59
CA PRO A 239 -8.27 15.16 22.23
C PRO A 239 -8.33 15.92 20.90
N GLU A 240 -7.28 16.68 20.56
CA GLU A 240 -7.21 17.50 19.34
C GLU A 240 -7.29 16.67 18.08
N LEU A 241 -6.73 15.44 18.06
CA LEU A 241 -6.85 14.52 16.92
C LEU A 241 -8.33 14.16 16.65
N LYS A 242 -9.10 13.93 17.71
CA LYS A 242 -10.54 13.63 17.61
C LYS A 242 -11.39 14.85 17.34
N GLN A 243 -10.97 16.02 17.84
CA GLN A 243 -11.68 17.30 17.63
C GLN A 243 -11.61 17.74 16.17
N TYR A 244 -10.50 17.43 15.48
CA TYR A 244 -10.28 17.79 14.09
C TYR A 244 -9.98 16.51 13.27
N PRO A 245 -10.99 15.66 13.02
CA PRO A 245 -10.82 14.41 12.31
C PRO A 245 -10.43 14.64 10.85
N ASP A 246 -10.00 13.59 10.21
CA ASP A 246 -9.70 13.55 8.79
C ASP A 246 -10.96 13.26 7.96
N THR A 247 -10.86 13.46 6.66
CA THR A 247 -11.74 12.84 5.66
C THR A 247 -10.95 11.71 5.03
N PHE A 248 -11.50 10.50 5.03
CA PHE A 248 -10.91 9.38 4.33
C PHE A 248 -11.42 9.35 2.89
N ILE A 249 -10.51 9.53 1.93
CA ILE A 249 -10.84 9.57 0.50
C ILE A 249 -10.32 8.29 -0.14
N TYR A 250 -11.20 7.51 -0.76
CA TYR A 250 -10.84 6.29 -1.44
C TYR A 250 -11.42 6.23 -2.85
N TYR A 251 -10.90 5.33 -3.66
CA TYR A 251 -11.18 5.28 -5.08
C TYR A 251 -11.61 3.86 -5.47
N LYS A 252 -12.74 3.75 -6.18
CA LYS A 252 -13.25 2.48 -6.66
C LYS A 252 -12.89 2.29 -8.13
N PRO A 253 -12.36 1.11 -8.51
CA PRO A 253 -12.18 0.78 -9.91
C PRO A 253 -13.52 0.77 -10.65
N THR A 254 -13.54 1.21 -11.89
CA THR A 254 -14.75 1.23 -12.75
C THR A 254 -14.78 0.13 -13.79
N ASN A 255 -13.66 -0.57 -14.02
CA ASN A 255 -13.59 -1.75 -14.88
C ASN A 255 -14.22 -3.00 -14.20
N GLU A 256 -14.51 -4.02 -14.99
CA GLU A 256 -15.10 -5.26 -14.46
C GLU A 256 -14.06 -6.12 -13.74
N TYR A 257 -14.40 -6.57 -12.55
CA TYR A 257 -13.58 -7.51 -11.78
C TYR A 257 -14.47 -8.35 -10.83
N THR A 258 -13.90 -9.46 -10.37
CA THR A 258 -14.49 -10.29 -9.30
C THR A 258 -13.47 -10.46 -8.18
N THR A 259 -13.95 -10.56 -6.94
CA THR A 259 -13.11 -10.79 -5.77
C THR A 259 -13.52 -12.07 -5.06
N LYS A 260 -12.52 -12.87 -4.74
CA LYS A 260 -12.65 -14.10 -4.00
C LYS A 260 -11.62 -14.13 -2.87
N TYR A 261 -12.06 -14.55 -1.72
CA TYR A 261 -11.20 -14.68 -0.54
C TYR A 261 -10.90 -16.15 -0.25
N TYR A 262 -9.77 -16.38 0.36
CA TYR A 262 -9.36 -17.70 0.85
C TYR A 262 -8.94 -17.59 2.32
N ASP A 263 -9.02 -18.72 3.01
CA ASP A 263 -8.41 -18.86 4.32
C ASP A 263 -6.86 -18.78 4.24
N GLU A 264 -6.21 -18.64 5.40
CA GLU A 264 -4.77 -18.47 5.54
C GLU A 264 -3.95 -19.64 4.95
N ALA A 265 -4.57 -20.85 4.85
CA ALA A 265 -3.98 -22.06 4.27
C ALA A 265 -4.32 -22.28 2.79
N PHE A 266 -5.07 -21.38 2.15
CA PHE A 266 -5.53 -21.49 0.76
C PHE A 266 -6.34 -22.75 0.46
N THR A 267 -7.16 -23.19 1.41
CA THR A 267 -7.95 -24.44 1.33
C THR A 267 -9.44 -24.24 1.12
N SER A 268 -10.00 -23.16 1.66
CA SER A 268 -11.40 -22.80 1.56
C SER A 268 -11.55 -21.40 0.96
N SER A 269 -12.61 -21.17 0.20
CA SER A 269 -12.81 -19.88 -0.46
C SER A 269 -14.28 -19.45 -0.45
N TRP A 270 -14.48 -18.12 -0.55
CA TRP A 270 -15.78 -17.47 -0.66
C TRP A 270 -15.69 -16.20 -1.51
N GLU A 271 -16.79 -15.79 -2.11
CA GLU A 271 -16.88 -14.51 -2.84
C GLU A 271 -17.11 -13.35 -1.87
N GLY A 272 -16.65 -12.16 -2.24
CA GLY A 272 -16.85 -10.94 -1.45
C GLY A 272 -16.47 -9.68 -2.23
N ASP A 273 -16.65 -8.53 -1.60
CA ASP A 273 -16.36 -7.24 -2.21
C ASP A 273 -14.91 -6.83 -1.95
N LEU A 274 -14.26 -6.24 -2.96
CA LEU A 274 -12.93 -5.63 -2.82
C LEU A 274 -12.99 -4.38 -1.93
N ILE A 275 -14.04 -3.57 -2.10
CA ILE A 275 -14.26 -2.33 -1.36
C ILE A 275 -15.50 -2.49 -0.47
N LEU A 276 -15.36 -2.22 0.81
CA LEU A 276 -16.42 -2.27 1.81
C LEU A 276 -16.95 -0.88 2.12
N ASP A 277 -18.00 -0.45 1.43
CA ASP A 277 -18.59 0.90 1.52
C ASP A 277 -19.30 1.19 2.86
N TRP A 278 -19.55 0.17 3.67
CA TRP A 278 -20.25 0.30 4.95
C TRP A 278 -19.33 0.64 6.13
N VAL A 279 -18.02 0.66 5.93
CA VAL A 279 -17.05 1.02 6.99
C VAL A 279 -17.18 2.49 7.37
N SER A 280 -16.88 2.81 8.61
CA SER A 280 -16.97 4.17 9.14
C SER A 280 -16.12 4.35 10.40
N GLY A 281 -15.97 5.60 10.83
CA GLY A 281 -15.27 5.95 12.07
C GLY A 281 -13.77 5.62 12.01
N GLU A 282 -13.26 4.95 13.03
CA GLU A 282 -11.84 4.59 13.13
C GLU A 282 -11.41 3.45 12.19
N ASN A 283 -12.37 2.72 11.62
CA ASN A 283 -12.13 1.54 10.79
C ASN A 283 -12.14 1.84 9.28
N CYS A 284 -12.08 3.10 8.85
CA CYS A 284 -12.19 3.47 7.43
C CYS A 284 -11.14 2.78 6.55
N TYR A 285 -9.92 2.57 7.05
CA TYR A 285 -8.88 1.87 6.28
C TYR A 285 -9.21 0.40 5.99
N SER A 286 -10.12 -0.22 6.77
CA SER A 286 -10.66 -1.56 6.47
C SER A 286 -11.63 -1.57 5.27
N ALA A 287 -11.86 -0.41 4.61
CA ALA A 287 -12.58 -0.38 3.33
C ALA A 287 -11.95 -1.31 2.29
N PHE A 288 -10.65 -1.53 2.38
CA PHE A 288 -9.93 -2.42 1.48
C PHE A 288 -9.96 -3.85 2.00
N MET A 289 -10.71 -4.73 1.34
CA MET A 289 -10.76 -6.19 1.60
C MET A 289 -11.16 -6.58 3.04
N GLY A 290 -11.65 -5.64 3.86
CA GLY A 290 -12.02 -5.91 5.26
C GLY A 290 -10.82 -6.07 6.20
N GLY A 291 -9.59 -5.84 5.73
CA GLY A 291 -8.37 -5.91 6.52
C GLY A 291 -7.34 -6.92 6.00
N ASP A 292 -6.55 -7.51 6.88
CA ASP A 292 -5.29 -8.16 6.54
C ASP A 292 -5.32 -9.70 6.48
N ARG A 293 -6.34 -10.34 7.07
CA ARG A 293 -6.26 -11.77 7.41
C ARG A 293 -6.38 -12.74 6.24
N ASN A 294 -7.16 -12.41 5.23
CA ASN A 294 -7.51 -13.38 4.18
C ASN A 294 -6.61 -13.19 2.96
N ILE A 295 -6.34 -14.27 2.23
CA ILE A 295 -5.77 -14.15 0.90
C ILE A 295 -6.90 -13.68 -0.02
N ALA A 296 -6.69 -12.57 -0.73
CA ALA A 296 -7.65 -12.08 -1.73
C ALA A 296 -7.16 -12.42 -3.14
N GLU A 297 -8.05 -12.92 -3.99
CA GLU A 297 -7.89 -13.09 -5.43
C GLU A 297 -8.80 -12.11 -6.14
N ILE A 298 -8.24 -11.25 -6.97
CA ILE A 298 -8.97 -10.36 -7.85
C ILE A 298 -8.73 -10.83 -9.28
N THR A 299 -9.80 -11.14 -10.01
CA THR A 299 -9.76 -11.48 -11.43
C THR A 299 -10.39 -10.34 -12.22
N THR A 300 -9.70 -9.86 -13.25
CA THR A 300 -10.06 -8.68 -14.05
C THR A 300 -10.28 -9.04 -15.52
N ASP A 301 -10.76 -8.08 -16.30
CA ASP A 301 -10.93 -8.17 -17.75
C ASP A 301 -9.69 -7.70 -18.56
N VAL A 302 -8.57 -7.42 -17.90
CA VAL A 302 -7.34 -6.90 -18.57
C VAL A 302 -6.77 -7.88 -19.61
N GLY A 303 -6.84 -9.19 -19.38
CA GLY A 303 -6.52 -10.23 -20.36
C GLY A 303 -5.07 -10.22 -20.87
N ASN A 304 -4.11 -9.76 -20.07
CA ASN A 304 -2.69 -9.65 -20.45
C ASN A 304 -1.84 -10.86 -20.03
N GLY A 305 -2.44 -11.87 -19.41
CA GLY A 305 -1.75 -13.08 -18.92
C GLY A 305 -0.85 -12.84 -17.69
N ARG A 306 -0.88 -11.63 -17.10
CA ARG A 306 -0.03 -11.28 -15.94
C ARG A 306 -0.76 -11.57 -14.63
N CYS A 307 -0.08 -12.29 -13.74
CA CYS A 307 -0.55 -12.63 -12.40
C CYS A 307 0.37 -12.02 -11.35
N CYS A 308 -0.09 -10.98 -10.67
CA CYS A 308 0.65 -10.29 -9.62
C CYS A 308 0.32 -10.89 -8.25
N VAL A 309 1.34 -11.26 -7.49
CA VAL A 309 1.22 -11.59 -6.06
C VAL A 309 1.80 -10.42 -5.26
N LEU A 310 0.94 -9.71 -4.55
CA LEU A 310 1.31 -8.64 -3.63
C LEU A 310 1.51 -9.21 -2.22
N ILE A 311 2.76 -9.30 -1.78
CA ILE A 311 3.13 -9.58 -0.39
C ILE A 311 3.21 -8.26 0.35
N LYS A 312 2.43 -8.09 1.42
CA LYS A 312 2.20 -6.76 2.00
C LYS A 312 2.05 -6.78 3.53
N ASP A 313 2.22 -5.60 4.14
CA ASP A 313 1.60 -5.19 5.39
C ASP A 313 0.32 -4.36 5.08
N SER A 314 -0.27 -3.73 6.08
CA SER A 314 -1.51 -2.95 5.89
C SER A 314 -1.38 -1.78 4.90
N TYR A 315 -0.18 -1.26 4.65
CA TYR A 315 0.03 -0.21 3.63
C TYR A 315 -0.35 -0.69 2.22
N GLY A 316 -0.03 -1.94 1.88
CA GLY A 316 -0.36 -2.51 0.57
C GLY A 316 -1.86 -2.62 0.28
N ASN A 317 -2.73 -2.64 1.32
CA ASN A 317 -4.18 -2.74 1.13
C ASN A 317 -4.74 -1.65 0.22
N ALA A 318 -4.30 -0.40 0.41
CA ALA A 318 -4.78 0.75 -0.36
C ALA A 318 -4.25 0.77 -1.80
N MET A 319 -3.22 -0.01 -2.14
CA MET A 319 -2.70 -0.13 -3.52
C MET A 319 -3.59 -1.03 -4.39
N VAL A 320 -4.26 -2.02 -3.79
CA VAL A 320 -4.94 -3.09 -4.54
C VAL A 320 -5.99 -2.57 -5.52
N PRO A 321 -6.87 -1.61 -5.19
CA PRO A 321 -7.84 -1.07 -6.15
C PRO A 321 -7.20 -0.50 -7.41
N PHE A 322 -6.00 0.07 -7.30
CA PHE A 322 -5.29 0.69 -8.40
C PHE A 322 -4.57 -0.31 -9.32
N LEU A 323 -4.43 -1.56 -8.89
CA LEU A 323 -3.84 -2.64 -9.69
C LEU A 323 -4.87 -3.36 -10.57
N VAL A 324 -6.18 -3.15 -10.32
CA VAL A 324 -7.29 -3.85 -11.00
C VAL A 324 -7.30 -3.60 -12.52
N GLY A 325 -6.84 -2.43 -12.98
CA GLY A 325 -6.69 -2.09 -14.40
C GLY A 325 -5.35 -2.53 -15.01
N SER A 326 -4.47 -3.22 -14.28
CA SER A 326 -3.08 -3.46 -14.67
C SER A 326 -2.73 -4.94 -14.87
N PHE A 327 -3.38 -5.84 -14.14
CA PHE A 327 -3.10 -7.27 -14.15
C PHE A 327 -4.37 -8.09 -14.38
N GLU A 328 -4.26 -9.22 -15.10
CA GLU A 328 -5.36 -10.16 -15.28
C GLU A 328 -5.77 -10.82 -13.97
N LYS A 329 -4.78 -11.13 -13.11
CA LYS A 329 -5.01 -11.64 -11.76
C LYS A 329 -4.13 -10.93 -10.74
N ILE A 330 -4.68 -10.71 -9.57
CA ILE A 330 -3.97 -10.16 -8.43
C ILE A 330 -4.27 -11.04 -7.23
N TYR A 331 -3.23 -11.54 -6.58
CA TYR A 331 -3.32 -12.19 -5.28
C TYR A 331 -2.71 -11.28 -4.22
N VAL A 332 -3.41 -11.08 -3.13
CA VAL A 332 -2.97 -10.25 -2.01
C VAL A 332 -2.73 -11.11 -0.79
N VAL A 333 -1.52 -11.06 -0.28
CA VAL A 333 -1.05 -11.92 0.81
C VAL A 333 -0.43 -11.07 1.90
N ASP A 334 -0.97 -11.17 3.11
CA ASP A 334 -0.33 -10.57 4.27
C ASP A 334 0.64 -11.58 4.92
N PHE A 335 1.91 -11.24 4.94
CA PHE A 335 2.97 -12.12 5.43
C PHE A 335 2.82 -12.52 6.90
N ARG A 336 1.98 -11.80 7.66
CA ARG A 336 1.74 -12.05 9.09
C ARG A 336 0.71 -13.14 9.34
N HIS A 337 -0.08 -13.49 8.31
CA HIS A 337 -1.27 -14.34 8.45
C HIS A 337 -1.29 -15.57 7.56
N ILE A 338 -0.36 -15.72 6.61
CA ILE A 338 -0.35 -16.83 5.67
C ILE A 338 0.21 -18.12 6.28
N GLU A 339 -0.41 -19.27 5.97
CA GLU A 339 0.01 -20.59 6.43
C GLU A 339 0.53 -21.50 5.30
N ILE A 340 0.13 -21.25 4.03
CA ILE A 340 0.69 -21.99 2.88
C ILE A 340 2.11 -21.53 2.58
N GLY A 341 3.00 -22.46 2.16
CA GLY A 341 4.36 -22.13 1.70
C GLY A 341 4.31 -21.33 0.39
N MET A 342 5.14 -20.28 0.27
CA MET A 342 5.07 -19.38 -0.89
C MET A 342 5.56 -20.04 -2.18
N GLU A 343 6.48 -20.98 -2.14
CA GLU A 343 6.89 -21.72 -3.33
C GLU A 343 5.71 -22.49 -3.94
N GLU A 344 4.97 -23.25 -3.11
CA GLU A 344 3.75 -23.94 -3.54
C GLU A 344 2.67 -22.94 -4.02
N PHE A 345 2.51 -21.83 -3.30
CA PHE A 345 1.51 -20.82 -3.62
C PHE A 345 1.78 -20.20 -4.99
N PHE A 346 3.00 -19.73 -5.28
CA PHE A 346 3.35 -19.10 -6.55
C PHE A 346 3.13 -20.03 -7.74
N GLN A 347 3.54 -21.29 -7.61
CA GLN A 347 3.30 -22.31 -8.64
C GLN A 347 1.82 -22.56 -8.87
N LYS A 348 1.04 -22.65 -7.78
CA LYS A 348 -0.40 -22.93 -7.82
C LYS A 348 -1.22 -21.82 -8.46
N VAL A 349 -0.85 -20.56 -8.25
CA VAL A 349 -1.54 -19.41 -8.82
C VAL A 349 -0.99 -18.97 -10.17
N GLY A 350 0.19 -19.48 -10.59
CA GLY A 350 0.86 -19.11 -11.82
C GLY A 350 1.38 -17.67 -11.77
N ALA A 351 2.06 -17.30 -10.68
CA ALA A 351 2.61 -15.96 -10.49
C ALA A 351 3.60 -15.61 -11.60
N THR A 352 3.44 -14.43 -12.18
CA THR A 352 4.38 -13.83 -13.14
C THR A 352 5.13 -12.66 -12.55
N ASP A 353 4.56 -12.05 -11.51
CA ASP A 353 5.06 -10.86 -10.81
C ASP A 353 4.85 -11.01 -9.32
N ILE A 354 5.88 -10.72 -8.56
CA ILE A 354 5.83 -10.71 -7.09
C ILE A 354 6.24 -9.31 -6.63
N LEU A 355 5.36 -8.63 -5.92
CA LEU A 355 5.63 -7.34 -5.33
C LEU A 355 5.71 -7.46 -3.81
N PHE A 356 6.86 -7.15 -3.23
CA PHE A 356 6.98 -6.85 -1.80
C PHE A 356 6.57 -5.38 -1.61
N GLY A 357 5.28 -5.13 -1.36
CA GLY A 357 4.69 -3.80 -1.27
C GLY A 357 4.25 -3.49 0.16
N MET A 358 5.15 -2.94 0.97
CA MET A 358 4.91 -2.72 2.40
C MET A 358 5.56 -1.42 2.90
N SER A 359 5.25 -1.03 4.12
CA SER A 359 5.92 0.11 4.75
C SER A 359 7.42 -0.15 4.94
N VAL A 360 8.23 0.90 4.87
CA VAL A 360 9.67 0.81 5.13
C VAL A 360 9.97 0.20 6.51
N SER A 361 9.08 0.41 7.49
CA SER A 361 9.22 -0.16 8.84
C SER A 361 9.21 -1.69 8.85
N SER A 362 8.49 -2.34 7.92
CA SER A 362 8.46 -3.80 7.81
C SER A 362 9.83 -4.34 7.39
N GLY A 363 10.53 -3.68 6.46
CA GLY A 363 11.89 -4.02 6.04
C GLY A 363 12.96 -3.74 7.09
N TYR A 364 12.65 -2.99 8.15
CA TYR A 364 13.56 -2.67 9.25
C TYR A 364 13.14 -3.26 10.61
N THR A 365 12.18 -4.17 10.61
CA THR A 365 11.73 -4.89 11.81
C THR A 365 12.16 -6.36 11.75
N PRO A 366 13.20 -6.80 12.51
CA PRO A 366 13.75 -8.16 12.41
C PRO A 366 12.71 -9.26 12.54
N GLY A 367 11.72 -9.11 13.43
CA GLY A 367 10.66 -10.10 13.59
C GLY A 367 9.75 -10.23 12.37
N GLN A 368 9.55 -9.16 11.60
CA GLN A 368 8.77 -9.20 10.36
C GLN A 368 9.59 -9.82 9.22
N ILE A 369 10.88 -9.51 9.15
CA ILE A 369 11.80 -10.14 8.18
C ILE A 369 11.82 -11.66 8.38
N GLU A 370 11.88 -12.14 9.62
CA GLU A 370 11.82 -13.57 9.93
C GLU A 370 10.48 -14.21 9.53
N LEU A 371 9.35 -13.49 9.66
CA LEU A 371 8.05 -13.98 9.16
C LEU A 371 8.07 -14.11 7.64
N ILE A 372 8.57 -13.10 6.91
CA ILE A 372 8.66 -13.10 5.45
C ILE A 372 9.56 -14.26 5.00
N LYS A 373 10.72 -14.46 5.64
CA LYS A 373 11.60 -15.59 5.39
C LYS A 373 10.94 -16.93 5.68
N GLY A 374 10.19 -17.01 6.78
CA GLY A 374 9.50 -18.24 7.20
C GLY A 374 8.42 -18.73 6.25
N MET A 375 7.91 -17.87 5.34
CA MET A 375 6.92 -18.26 4.34
C MET A 375 7.52 -19.02 3.14
N MET A 376 8.82 -19.00 2.93
CA MET A 376 9.51 -19.65 1.79
C MET A 376 9.44 -21.18 1.80
N ARG A 377 8.97 -21.80 2.87
CA ARG A 377 8.84 -23.25 3.09
C ARG A 377 7.80 -23.90 2.17
#